data_f8088cec8d83142630335ab8f4add84e
#
_entry.id   f8088cec8d83142630335ab8f4add84e
#
_cell.length_a   1.000
_cell.length_b   1.000
_cell.length_c   1.000
_cell.angle_alpha   90.00
_cell.angle_beta   90.00
_cell.angle_gamma   90.00
#
_symmetry.space_group_name_H-M   'P 1'
#
loop_
_entity.id
_entity.type
_entity.pdbx_description
1 polymer ?
#
loop_
_entity_poly.entity_id
_entity_poly.type
_entity_poly.pdbx_seq_one_letter_code
_entity_poly.pdbx_strand_id
1 'polypeptide(L)'
;MEMDYWLFLEPYVYISILEEEALLYNTLDGAILHFYDKDIINLIKELNILDNLGVIPIKFTANDKISSFVDDLRNLFMGDVVPIKKMST
;
A
#
# COMPACT_ATOMS: atom_id res chain seq x y z
N MET A 1 -8.78 -9.89 -15.57
CA MET A 1 -9.87 -9.92 -14.58
C MET A 1 -9.41 -9.20 -13.33
N GLU A 2 -10.20 -8.23 -12.87
CA GLU A 2 -9.89 -7.53 -11.63
C GLU A 2 -10.20 -8.41 -10.43
N MET A 3 -9.36 -8.36 -9.44
CA MET A 3 -9.58 -9.07 -8.18
C MET A 3 -9.56 -8.08 -7.03
N ASP A 4 -10.30 -8.40 -6.00
CA ASP A 4 -10.35 -7.58 -4.78
C ASP A 4 -9.32 -8.09 -3.77
N TYR A 5 -8.62 -7.15 -3.16
CA TYR A 5 -7.57 -7.44 -2.18
C TYR A 5 -7.66 -6.48 -1.00
N TRP A 6 -7.20 -6.95 0.14
CA TRP A 6 -6.83 -6.07 1.25
C TRP A 6 -5.38 -5.67 1.05
N LEU A 7 -5.13 -4.38 0.92
CA LEU A 7 -3.78 -3.82 0.93
C LEU A 7 -3.46 -3.37 2.34
N PHE A 8 -2.29 -3.76 2.86
CA PHE A 8 -1.89 -3.36 4.19
C PHE A 8 -0.44 -2.92 4.22
N LEU A 9 -0.15 -2.02 5.17
CA LEU A 9 1.22 -1.66 5.54
C LEU A 9 1.54 -2.27 6.89
N GLU A 10 2.78 -2.72 7.04
CA GLU A 10 3.26 -3.22 8.32
C GLU A 10 3.27 -2.09 9.36
N PRO A 11 3.00 -2.39 10.64
CA PRO A 11 2.88 -1.34 11.66
C PRO A 11 4.18 -0.58 11.93
N TYR A 12 5.34 -1.11 11.54
CA TYR A 12 6.64 -0.44 11.70
C TYR A 12 6.96 0.51 10.55
N VAL A 13 6.09 0.62 9.55
CA VAL A 13 6.30 1.55 8.42
C VAL A 13 5.80 2.93 8.79
N TYR A 14 6.69 3.91 8.66
CA TYR A 14 6.35 5.31 8.89
C TYR A 14 5.95 5.95 7.55
N ILE A 15 4.86 6.72 7.57
CA ILE A 15 4.33 7.40 6.38
C ILE A 15 4.58 8.89 6.53
N SER A 16 5.18 9.50 5.49
CA SER A 16 5.33 10.94 5.40
C SER A 16 4.69 11.41 4.09
N ILE A 17 3.71 12.28 4.18
CA ILE A 17 3.02 12.81 3.00
C ILE A 17 3.34 14.28 2.87
N LEU A 18 3.95 14.62 1.74
CA LEU A 18 4.25 15.99 1.36
C LEU A 18 3.29 16.40 0.25
N GLU A 19 3.39 17.63 -0.21
CA GLU A 19 2.40 18.22 -1.12
C GLU A 19 2.18 17.39 -2.40
N GLU A 20 3.26 16.94 -3.05
CA GLU A 20 3.19 16.18 -4.31
C GLU A 20 3.98 14.88 -4.25
N GLU A 21 4.26 14.39 -3.05
CA GLU A 21 5.05 13.18 -2.89
C GLU A 21 4.70 12.47 -1.59
N ALA A 22 4.99 11.19 -1.55
CA ALA A 22 4.83 10.39 -0.34
C ALA A 22 6.07 9.55 -0.12
N LEU A 23 6.43 9.39 1.13
CA LEU A 23 7.56 8.57 1.56
C LEU A 23 7.05 7.47 2.47
N LEU A 24 7.57 6.27 2.27
CA LEU A 24 7.39 5.17 3.20
C LEU A 24 8.76 4.80 3.76
N TYR A 25 8.87 4.73 5.05
CA TYR A 25 10.12 4.44 5.74
C TYR A 25 9.97 3.20 6.60
N ASN A 26 10.82 2.20 6.33
CA ASN A 26 10.86 0.98 7.14
C ASN A 26 11.73 1.25 8.35
N THR A 27 11.11 1.35 9.54
CA THR A 27 11.84 1.71 10.75
C THR A 27 12.73 0.59 11.27
N LEU A 28 12.60 -0.63 10.75
CA LEU A 28 13.42 -1.76 11.18
C LEU A 28 14.78 -1.79 10.48
N ASP A 29 14.82 -1.47 9.18
CA ASP A 29 16.06 -1.56 8.41
C ASP A 29 16.48 -0.28 7.70
N GLY A 30 15.66 0.78 7.78
CA GLY A 30 15.97 2.08 7.20
C GLY A 30 15.67 2.21 5.72
N ALA A 31 15.03 1.22 5.10
CA ALA A 31 14.65 1.31 3.69
C ALA A 31 13.60 2.41 3.48
N ILE A 32 13.72 3.12 2.35
CA ILE A 32 12.82 4.22 2.00
C ILE A 32 12.27 4.00 0.61
N LEU A 33 10.97 4.18 0.44
CA LEU A 33 10.31 4.28 -0.85
C LEU A 33 9.75 5.67 -1.02
N HIS A 34 9.89 6.21 -2.23
CA HIS A 34 9.50 7.57 -2.55
C HIS A 34 8.54 7.51 -3.76
N PHE A 35 7.37 8.11 -3.63
CA PHE A 35 6.34 8.06 -4.67
C PHE A 35 5.91 9.46 -5.08
N TYR A 36 5.70 9.63 -6.39
CA TYR A 36 5.27 10.90 -6.99
C TYR A 36 3.96 10.76 -7.76
N ASP A 37 3.52 9.54 -8.02
CA ASP A 37 2.27 9.28 -8.75
C ASP A 37 1.06 9.60 -7.87
N LYS A 38 0.15 10.41 -8.39
CA LYS A 38 -1.02 10.87 -7.63
C LYS A 38 -1.90 9.73 -7.15
N ASP A 39 -2.09 8.71 -7.97
CA ASP A 39 -2.95 7.58 -7.59
C ASP A 39 -2.32 6.78 -6.46
N ILE A 40 -1.00 6.58 -6.51
CA ILE A 40 -0.28 5.89 -5.44
C ILE A 40 -0.28 6.74 -4.16
N ILE A 41 -0.05 8.05 -4.30
CA ILE A 41 -0.10 8.96 -3.14
C ILE A 41 -1.49 8.92 -2.48
N ASN A 42 -2.56 8.86 -3.28
CA ASN A 42 -3.92 8.78 -2.74
C ASN A 42 -4.15 7.47 -1.98
N LEU A 43 -3.61 6.35 -2.47
CA LEU A 43 -3.66 5.07 -1.74
C LEU A 43 -2.93 5.18 -0.40
N ILE A 44 -1.76 5.80 -0.41
CA ILE A 44 -0.97 5.96 0.82
C ILE A 44 -1.71 6.87 1.80
N LYS A 45 -2.38 7.93 1.31
CA LYS A 45 -3.19 8.78 2.17
C LYS A 45 -4.33 8.00 2.82
N GLU A 46 -4.99 7.12 2.06
CA GLU A 46 -6.05 6.27 2.61
C GLU A 46 -5.50 5.31 3.66
N LEU A 47 -4.34 4.70 3.41
CA LEU A 47 -3.68 3.84 4.37
C LEU A 47 -3.31 4.58 5.65
N ASN A 48 -3.04 5.89 5.54
CA ASN A 48 -2.64 6.72 6.67
C ASN A 48 -3.83 7.23 7.50
N ILE A 49 -5.06 7.01 7.06
CA ILE A 49 -6.24 7.36 7.84
C ILE A 49 -6.33 6.45 9.05
N LEU A 50 -6.41 7.05 10.23
CA LEU A 50 -6.38 6.33 11.50
C LEU A 50 -7.43 5.21 11.57
N ASP A 51 -8.63 5.49 11.09
CA ASP A 51 -9.74 4.53 11.15
C ASP A 51 -9.50 3.30 10.27
N ASN A 52 -8.62 3.39 9.27
CA ASN A 52 -8.31 2.26 8.40
C ASN A 52 -7.28 1.31 9.00
N LEU A 53 -6.56 1.72 10.04
CA LEU A 53 -5.57 0.91 10.73
C LEU A 53 -4.50 0.33 9.79
N GLY A 54 -4.18 1.08 8.72
CA GLY A 54 -3.18 0.65 7.75
C GLY A 54 -3.64 -0.43 6.78
N VAL A 55 -4.95 -0.64 6.65
CA VAL A 55 -5.54 -1.67 5.76
C VAL A 55 -6.68 -1.04 4.96
N ILE A 56 -6.66 -1.21 3.64
CA ILE A 56 -7.74 -0.72 2.77
C ILE A 56 -8.07 -1.77 1.71
N PRO A 57 -9.31 -1.81 1.22
CA PRO A 57 -9.65 -2.67 0.08
C PRO A 57 -9.21 -2.01 -1.22
N ILE A 58 -8.64 -2.78 -2.13
CA ILE A 58 -8.25 -2.30 -3.45
C ILE A 58 -8.59 -3.30 -4.53
N LYS A 59 -8.63 -2.82 -5.77
CA LYS A 59 -8.74 -3.64 -6.97
C LYS A 59 -7.58 -3.31 -7.88
N PHE A 60 -6.96 -4.32 -8.46
CA PHE A 60 -5.93 -4.09 -9.45
C PHE A 60 -5.77 -5.30 -10.36
N THR A 61 -5.15 -5.06 -11.50
CA THR A 61 -4.82 -6.11 -12.47
C THR A 61 -3.29 -6.21 -12.58
N ALA A 62 -2.82 -7.34 -13.13
CA ALA A 62 -1.41 -7.49 -13.45
C ALA A 62 -0.98 -6.37 -14.40
N ASN A 63 0.25 -5.89 -14.27
CA ASN A 63 0.83 -4.80 -15.08
C ASN A 63 0.23 -3.41 -14.83
N ASP A 64 -0.57 -3.25 -13.78
CA ASP A 64 -1.05 -1.96 -13.33
C ASP A 64 0.03 -1.29 -12.47
N LYS A 65 -0.02 0.06 -12.37
CA LYS A 65 0.87 0.80 -11.48
C LYS A 65 0.70 0.37 -10.02
N ILE A 66 -0.52 -0.04 -9.63
CA ILE A 66 -0.79 -0.55 -8.28
C ILE A 66 -0.05 -1.87 -8.06
N SER A 67 0.00 -2.73 -9.08
CA SER A 67 0.77 -3.97 -9.00
C SER A 67 2.25 -3.69 -8.73
N SER A 68 2.84 -2.70 -9.42
CA SER A 68 4.22 -2.29 -9.18
C SER A 68 4.42 -1.76 -7.77
N PHE A 69 3.48 -0.96 -7.29
CA PHE A 69 3.51 -0.45 -5.92
C PHE A 69 3.50 -1.59 -4.89
N VAL A 70 2.64 -2.58 -5.10
CA VAL A 70 2.57 -3.75 -4.21
C VAL A 70 3.88 -4.53 -4.23
N ASP A 71 4.48 -4.70 -5.42
CA ASP A 71 5.77 -5.38 -5.54
C ASP A 71 6.87 -4.64 -4.78
N ASP A 72 6.89 -3.31 -4.85
CA ASP A 72 7.85 -2.51 -4.09
C ASP A 72 7.67 -2.70 -2.58
N LEU A 73 6.43 -2.72 -2.12
CA LEU A 73 6.15 -2.97 -0.70
C LEU A 73 6.64 -4.34 -0.25
N ARG A 74 6.36 -5.38 -1.06
CA ARG A 74 6.80 -6.74 -0.75
C ARG A 74 8.31 -6.85 -0.70
N ASN A 75 8.99 -6.27 -1.68
CA ASN A 75 10.44 -6.37 -1.81
C ASN A 75 11.16 -5.74 -0.61
N LEU A 76 10.58 -4.72 -0.01
CA LEU A 76 11.17 -4.03 1.14
C LEU A 76 10.49 -4.37 2.46
N PHE A 77 9.63 -5.37 2.48
CA PHE A 77 8.93 -5.85 3.69
C PHE A 77 8.10 -4.76 4.37
N MET A 78 7.54 -3.86 3.57
CA MET A 78 6.73 -2.74 4.09
C MET A 78 5.24 -3.04 4.10
N GLY A 79 4.79 -3.98 3.29
CA GLY A 79 3.38 -4.32 3.18
C GLY A 79 3.16 -5.41 2.16
N ASP A 80 1.89 -5.74 1.96
CA ASP A 80 1.48 -6.78 1.01
C ASP A 80 -0.02 -6.65 0.75
N VAL A 81 -0.53 -7.57 -0.04
CA VAL A 81 -1.96 -7.72 -0.27
C VAL A 81 -2.37 -9.14 0.04
N VAL A 82 -3.62 -9.29 0.49
CA VAL A 82 -4.23 -10.61 0.67
C VAL A 82 -5.59 -10.58 -0.04
N PRO A 83 -5.96 -11.69 -0.73
CA PRO A 83 -7.25 -11.72 -1.40
C PRO A 83 -8.40 -11.57 -0.42
N ILE A 84 -9.43 -10.83 -0.83
CA ILE A 84 -10.65 -10.75 -0.04
C ILE A 84 -11.46 -12.00 -0.37
N LYS A 85 -11.62 -12.87 0.63
CA LYS A 85 -12.42 -14.08 0.46
C LYS A 85 -13.87 -13.74 0.68
N LYS A 86 -14.68 -14.01 -0.35
CA LYS A 86 -16.11 -13.94 -0.17
C LYS A 86 -16.56 -15.21 0.57
N MET A 87 -17.29 -15.02 1.65
CA MET A 87 -17.91 -16.13 2.32
C MET A 87 -18.96 -16.71 1.39
N SER A 88 -18.75 -17.92 0.94
CA SER A 88 -19.79 -18.63 0.21
C SER A 88 -20.73 -19.28 1.22
N THR A 89 -21.97 -18.99 1.06
CA THR A 89 -23.00 -19.63 1.87
C THR A 89 -23.60 -20.77 1.09
#